data_2d4f671358306903ddb017ec4ebf0c3f
#
_entry.id   2d4f671358306903ddb017ec4ebf0c3f
#
_cell.length_a   1.000
_cell.length_b   1.000
_cell.length_c   1.000
_cell.angle_alpha   90.00
_cell.angle_beta   90.00
_cell.angle_gamma   90.00
#
_symmetry.space_group_name_H-M   'P 1'
#
loop_
_entity.id
_entity.type
_entity.pdbx_description
1 polymer ?
#
loop_
_entity_poly.entity_id
_entity_poly.type
_entity_poly.pdbx_seq_one_letter_code
_entity_poly.pdbx_strand_id
1 'polypeptide(L)'
;KAHDRRALVGELLGELPSVEHLVLLPQLDPAAGTAGFANATTWADATAGNAPLAPEHVPFDHPLWVVYSSGTTGLPKPIVHSQGGVIIEHLKAITFHLDLGPGDRYHWYSTTGWMMWNFQVGGLLAGCTICLFDGNPGTPDLNALWRFVADQRVDFFGAGAAFYASCQKAGIEPTQAGDLSRLRGLGSTGSPLSPENYQWLLEHVRQDLWINPISGGTDLVSAFIGGVPTLPMIPGEMQCRCLGAKIEAFDEAGQPLTDAVGELVCCAPMPSMPLYFWNDKDNLRYIDSYFDTYPGIWRHGDWLRITPRGGAVIYGRSDATINRHGIRMGTSELYRAVEDLPEVLDSMVVDLEYLGKESYMPLFVVLR
;
A
#
# COMPACT_ATOMS: atom_id res chain seq x y z
N LYS A 1 -18.03 -3.15 16.06
CA LYS A 1 -17.72 -3.21 17.50
C LYS A 1 -17.10 -1.89 17.94
N ALA A 2 -17.58 -1.32 19.05
CA ALA A 2 -16.94 -0.21 19.73
C ALA A 2 -15.71 -0.73 20.51
N HIS A 3 -14.58 -0.06 20.36
CA HIS A 3 -13.34 -0.40 21.06
C HIS A 3 -12.81 0.83 21.81
N ASP A 4 -12.83 0.80 23.13
CA ASP A 4 -12.14 1.79 23.95
C ASP A 4 -10.64 1.46 23.96
N ARG A 5 -9.80 2.38 23.50
CA ARG A 5 -8.35 2.24 23.41
C ARG A 5 -7.58 3.07 24.45
N ARG A 6 -8.28 3.74 25.38
CA ARG A 6 -7.62 4.64 26.35
C ARG A 6 -6.61 3.93 27.23
N ALA A 7 -6.88 2.70 27.67
CA ALA A 7 -5.92 1.92 28.45
C ALA A 7 -4.63 1.67 27.65
N LEU A 8 -4.76 1.19 26.40
CA LEU A 8 -3.62 0.96 25.50
C LEU A 8 -2.83 2.24 25.25
N VAL A 9 -3.52 3.38 25.06
CA VAL A 9 -2.85 4.68 24.87
C VAL A 9 -2.06 5.06 26.13
N GLY A 10 -2.60 4.80 27.32
CA GLY A 10 -1.88 5.02 28.58
C GLY A 10 -0.60 4.19 28.71
N GLU A 11 -0.65 2.91 28.32
CA GLU A 11 0.54 2.04 28.25
C GLU A 11 1.58 2.57 27.25
N LEU A 12 1.15 2.92 26.04
CA LEU A 12 2.04 3.48 24.99
C LEU A 12 2.72 4.77 25.44
N LEU A 13 2.01 5.68 26.11
CA LEU A 13 2.59 6.91 26.63
C LEU A 13 3.68 6.64 27.68
N GLY A 14 3.53 5.55 28.46
CA GLY A 14 4.57 5.11 29.39
C GLY A 14 5.87 4.67 28.71
N GLU A 15 5.77 4.09 27.50
CA GLU A 15 6.89 3.61 26.70
C GLU A 15 7.48 4.70 25.77
N LEU A 16 6.77 5.82 25.61
CA LEU A 16 7.14 6.92 24.72
C LEU A 16 7.37 8.24 25.48
N PRO A 17 8.45 8.34 26.27
CA PRO A 17 8.72 9.51 27.12
C PRO A 17 8.95 10.82 26.36
N SER A 18 9.19 10.74 25.05
CA SER A 18 9.32 11.93 24.18
C SER A 18 7.97 12.52 23.73
N VAL A 19 6.85 11.85 24.00
CA VAL A 19 5.52 12.38 23.70
C VAL A 19 5.10 13.35 24.79
N GLU A 20 5.04 14.64 24.45
CA GLU A 20 4.73 15.73 25.39
C GLU A 20 3.24 16.03 25.48
N HIS A 21 2.48 15.83 24.38
CA HIS A 21 1.06 16.15 24.30
C HIS A 21 0.25 15.03 23.64
N LEU A 22 -0.96 14.85 24.14
CA LEU A 22 -1.98 13.95 23.57
C LEU A 22 -3.17 14.79 23.08
N VAL A 23 -3.59 14.57 21.84
CA VAL A 23 -4.85 15.11 21.32
C VAL A 23 -5.87 13.99 21.18
N LEU A 24 -6.97 14.12 21.91
CA LEU A 24 -8.06 13.14 21.89
C LEU A 24 -9.11 13.54 20.86
N LEU A 25 -9.35 12.66 19.88
CA LEU A 25 -10.47 12.75 18.94
C LEU A 25 -11.58 11.78 19.39
N PRO A 26 -12.69 12.27 19.98
CA PRO A 26 -13.75 11.41 20.49
C PRO A 26 -14.67 10.95 19.36
N GLN A 27 -14.44 9.75 18.82
CA GLN A 27 -15.24 9.19 17.71
C GLN A 27 -16.47 8.41 18.19
N LEU A 28 -16.32 7.60 19.23
CA LEU A 28 -17.38 6.70 19.71
C LEU A 28 -18.31 7.36 20.72
N ASP A 29 -17.75 8.20 21.56
CA ASP A 29 -18.44 8.94 22.61
C ASP A 29 -18.04 10.40 22.53
N PRO A 30 -18.88 11.28 21.99
CA PRO A 30 -18.58 12.72 21.91
C PRO A 30 -18.31 13.39 23.26
N ALA A 31 -18.76 12.77 24.36
CA ALA A 31 -18.53 13.26 25.71
C ALA A 31 -17.24 12.72 26.33
N ALA A 32 -16.50 11.85 25.61
CA ALA A 32 -15.22 11.34 26.11
C ALA A 32 -14.23 12.49 26.29
N GLY A 33 -13.86 12.74 27.55
CA GLY A 33 -12.89 13.76 27.93
C GLY A 33 -11.48 13.18 28.07
N THR A 34 -10.55 14.07 28.34
CA THR A 34 -9.12 13.77 28.51
C THR A 34 -8.75 13.28 29.92
N ALA A 35 -9.73 13.02 30.76
CA ALA A 35 -9.51 12.55 32.14
C ALA A 35 -8.66 11.26 32.15
N GLY A 36 -7.62 11.25 32.98
CA GLY A 36 -6.67 10.14 33.10
C GLY A 36 -5.40 10.29 32.25
N PHE A 37 -5.30 11.32 31.41
CA PHE A 37 -4.09 11.63 30.64
C PHE A 37 -3.49 12.97 31.08
N ALA A 38 -2.21 12.98 31.40
CA ALA A 38 -1.48 14.23 31.60
C ALA A 38 -1.23 14.92 30.25
N ASN A 39 -1.28 16.24 30.23
CA ASN A 39 -1.01 17.06 29.03
C ASN A 39 -1.87 16.67 27.81
N ALA A 40 -3.16 16.35 28.06
CA ALA A 40 -4.10 16.01 27.01
C ALA A 40 -5.09 17.13 26.74
N THR A 41 -5.41 17.32 25.46
CA THR A 41 -6.44 18.25 24.99
C THR A 41 -7.41 17.53 24.05
N THR A 42 -8.64 18.04 23.92
CA THR A 42 -9.57 17.53 22.92
C THR A 42 -9.22 18.06 21.52
N TRP A 43 -9.67 17.34 20.48
CA TRP A 43 -9.53 17.84 19.11
C TRP A 43 -10.22 19.21 18.92
N ALA A 44 -11.40 19.38 19.52
CA ALA A 44 -12.14 20.63 19.43
C ALA A 44 -11.33 21.81 20.00
N ASP A 45 -10.70 21.62 21.16
CA ASP A 45 -9.87 22.67 21.78
C ASP A 45 -8.60 22.91 20.98
N ALA A 46 -7.94 21.85 20.50
CA ALA A 46 -6.72 21.96 19.70
C ALA A 46 -6.94 22.69 18.38
N THR A 47 -8.15 22.62 17.81
CA THR A 47 -8.52 23.25 16.53
C THR A 47 -9.35 24.53 16.68
N ALA A 48 -9.62 25.00 17.88
CA ALA A 48 -10.45 26.21 18.14
C ALA A 48 -9.79 27.52 17.68
N GLY A 49 -8.49 27.52 17.42
CA GLY A 49 -7.74 28.70 16.99
C GLY A 49 -7.83 28.97 15.48
N ASN A 50 -7.58 30.24 15.11
CA ASN A 50 -7.48 30.69 13.72
C ASN A 50 -6.05 31.14 13.39
N ALA A 51 -5.05 30.39 13.82
CA ALA A 51 -3.67 30.71 13.49
C ALA A 51 -3.47 30.63 11.96
N PRO A 52 -2.78 31.61 11.34
CA PRO A 52 -2.48 31.56 9.92
C PRO A 52 -1.55 30.39 9.61
N LEU A 53 -1.75 29.78 8.44
CA LEU A 53 -0.80 28.79 7.93
C LEU A 53 0.55 29.48 7.66
N ALA A 54 1.61 29.00 8.28
CA ALA A 54 2.99 29.47 8.11
C ALA A 54 3.87 28.30 7.67
N PRO A 55 3.91 27.98 6.36
CA PRO A 55 4.76 26.90 5.86
C PRO A 55 6.24 27.21 6.05
N GLU A 56 7.01 26.21 6.46
CA GLU A 56 8.46 26.28 6.50
C GLU A 56 9.03 25.82 5.14
N HIS A 57 9.96 26.60 4.60
CA HIS A 57 10.70 26.23 3.39
C HIS A 57 11.84 25.29 3.74
N VAL A 58 11.81 24.09 3.21
CA VAL A 58 12.80 23.06 3.47
C VAL A 58 13.50 22.59 2.19
N PRO A 59 14.74 22.07 2.26
CA PRO A 59 15.43 21.45 1.12
C PRO A 59 14.63 20.28 0.51
N PHE A 60 14.96 19.95 -0.73
CA PHE A 60 14.34 18.83 -1.46
C PHE A 60 14.45 17.50 -0.71
N ASP A 61 15.60 17.24 -0.12
CA ASP A 61 15.96 16.04 0.62
C ASP A 61 15.58 16.09 2.12
N HIS A 62 14.83 17.09 2.55
CA HIS A 62 14.32 17.14 3.91
C HIS A 62 13.34 15.96 4.15
N PRO A 63 13.46 15.24 5.29
CA PRO A 63 12.54 14.15 5.63
C PRO A 63 11.08 14.60 5.65
N LEU A 64 10.21 13.81 5.02
CA LEU A 64 8.76 14.01 5.04
C LEU A 64 8.10 13.13 6.09
N TRP A 65 8.37 11.84 6.03
CA TRP A 65 7.81 10.83 6.92
C TRP A 65 8.74 9.64 7.10
N VAL A 66 8.43 8.84 8.10
CA VAL A 66 9.01 7.51 8.30
C VAL A 66 7.88 6.50 8.13
N VAL A 67 8.02 5.62 7.16
CA VAL A 67 7.08 4.53 6.93
C VAL A 67 7.75 3.19 7.23
N TYR A 68 6.95 2.19 7.59
CA TYR A 68 7.47 0.90 7.99
C TYR A 68 7.05 -0.18 7.00
N SER A 69 8.00 -1.02 6.61
CA SER A 69 7.72 -2.26 5.90
C SER A 69 8.29 -3.46 6.66
N SER A 70 7.65 -4.61 6.53
CA SER A 70 8.19 -5.86 7.10
C SER A 70 9.55 -6.15 6.47
N GLY A 71 10.54 -6.46 7.33
CA GLY A 71 11.88 -6.86 6.89
C GLY A 71 12.01 -8.38 6.82
N THR A 72 12.80 -8.89 5.91
CA THR A 72 13.17 -10.31 5.84
C THR A 72 14.01 -10.76 7.05
N THR A 73 14.64 -9.81 7.75
CA THR A 73 15.54 -10.05 8.90
C THR A 73 14.87 -9.85 10.26
N GLY A 74 13.55 -9.73 10.32
CA GLY A 74 12.77 -9.74 11.56
C GLY A 74 12.32 -8.38 12.10
N LEU A 75 13.11 -7.32 12.08
CA LEU A 75 12.66 -5.99 12.48
C LEU A 75 12.13 -5.19 11.28
N PRO A 76 10.99 -4.49 11.41
CA PRO A 76 10.50 -3.62 10.36
C PRO A 76 11.57 -2.61 9.91
N LYS A 77 11.61 -2.32 8.62
CA LYS A 77 12.47 -1.28 8.05
C LYS A 77 11.83 0.09 8.29
N PRO A 78 12.43 0.99 9.07
CA PRO A 78 11.93 2.35 9.27
C PRO A 78 12.47 3.26 8.14
N ILE A 79 11.69 3.40 7.09
CA ILE A 79 12.10 4.00 5.82
C ILE A 79 11.81 5.50 5.82
N VAL A 80 12.83 6.33 5.62
CA VAL A 80 12.71 7.79 5.58
C VAL A 80 12.68 8.27 4.13
N HIS A 81 11.62 8.97 3.75
CA HIS A 81 11.46 9.56 2.42
C HIS A 81 11.54 11.08 2.44
N SER A 82 12.02 11.66 1.33
CA SER A 82 12.18 13.10 1.18
C SER A 82 10.90 13.83 0.78
N GLN A 83 10.78 15.09 1.15
CA GLN A 83 9.71 16.00 0.73
C GLN A 83 9.62 16.08 -0.79
N GLY A 84 10.71 16.47 -1.45
CA GLY A 84 10.73 16.70 -2.90
C GLY A 84 10.53 15.42 -3.71
N GLY A 85 11.15 14.31 -3.27
CA GLY A 85 11.02 13.02 -3.95
C GLY A 85 9.59 12.51 -3.97
N VAL A 86 8.90 12.57 -2.83
CA VAL A 86 7.49 12.15 -2.72
C VAL A 86 6.57 13.06 -3.53
N ILE A 87 6.76 14.38 -3.47
CA ILE A 87 5.94 15.33 -4.24
C ILE A 87 6.01 15.02 -5.74
N ILE A 88 7.21 14.84 -6.29
CA ILE A 88 7.40 14.54 -7.72
C ILE A 88 6.74 13.20 -8.08
N GLU A 89 6.99 12.15 -7.30
CA GLU A 89 6.46 10.82 -7.57
C GLU A 89 4.95 10.76 -7.45
N HIS A 90 4.36 11.37 -6.43
CA HIS A 90 2.90 11.38 -6.28
C HIS A 90 2.22 12.22 -7.36
N LEU A 91 2.75 13.42 -7.69
CA LEU A 91 2.23 14.21 -8.80
C LEU A 91 2.29 13.43 -10.12
N LYS A 92 3.42 12.81 -10.42
CA LYS A 92 3.60 11.97 -11.61
C LYS A 92 2.59 10.83 -11.66
N ALA A 93 2.51 10.06 -10.57
CA ALA A 93 1.66 8.88 -10.52
C ALA A 93 0.18 9.23 -10.59
N ILE A 94 -0.27 10.23 -9.86
CA ILE A 94 -1.68 10.63 -9.81
C ILE A 94 -2.10 11.27 -11.13
N THR A 95 -1.28 12.18 -11.67
CA THR A 95 -1.64 12.90 -12.90
C THR A 95 -1.53 12.02 -14.15
N PHE A 96 -0.44 11.25 -14.31
CA PHE A 96 -0.20 10.51 -15.54
C PHE A 96 -0.58 9.03 -15.48
N HIS A 97 -0.51 8.41 -14.30
CA HIS A 97 -0.78 6.99 -14.13
C HIS A 97 -2.12 6.67 -13.50
N LEU A 98 -2.83 7.66 -12.95
CA LEU A 98 -4.25 7.55 -12.57
C LEU A 98 -5.15 8.47 -13.37
N ASP A 99 -4.59 9.33 -14.24
CA ASP A 99 -5.32 10.31 -15.07
C ASP A 99 -6.25 11.18 -14.22
N LEU A 100 -5.73 11.72 -13.11
CA LEU A 100 -6.47 12.51 -12.14
C LEU A 100 -5.94 13.94 -12.07
N GLY A 101 -6.86 14.89 -11.86
CA GLY A 101 -6.55 16.32 -11.76
C GLY A 101 -7.63 17.11 -11.04
N PRO A 102 -7.60 18.46 -11.16
CA PRO A 102 -8.56 19.34 -10.52
C PRO A 102 -10.00 19.01 -10.91
N GLY A 103 -10.88 18.87 -9.89
CA GLY A 103 -12.27 18.53 -10.07
C GLY A 103 -12.60 17.04 -10.02
N ASP A 104 -11.61 16.17 -10.12
CA ASP A 104 -11.80 14.74 -9.95
C ASP A 104 -11.96 14.35 -8.49
N ARG A 105 -12.74 13.31 -8.25
CA ARG A 105 -12.98 12.73 -6.93
C ARG A 105 -12.30 11.38 -6.85
N TYR A 106 -11.36 11.28 -5.91
CA TYR A 106 -10.44 10.16 -5.78
C TYR A 106 -10.63 9.44 -4.44
N HIS A 107 -10.76 8.13 -4.49
CA HIS A 107 -10.78 7.29 -3.32
C HIS A 107 -9.87 6.08 -3.51
N TRP A 108 -9.02 5.81 -2.53
CA TRP A 108 -8.32 4.53 -2.39
C TRP A 108 -8.64 3.93 -1.04
N TYR A 109 -9.32 2.80 -1.02
CA TYR A 109 -9.61 2.14 0.25
C TYR A 109 -8.31 1.67 0.91
N SER A 110 -8.02 2.21 2.08
CA SER A 110 -6.80 1.98 2.84
C SER A 110 -7.03 2.22 4.32
N THR A 111 -6.20 1.61 5.16
CA THR A 111 -6.01 2.04 6.54
C THR A 111 -4.91 3.09 6.60
N THR A 112 -4.87 3.89 7.67
CA THR A 112 -3.80 4.88 7.91
C THR A 112 -2.42 4.23 8.14
N GLY A 113 -2.38 2.93 8.42
CA GLY A 113 -1.15 2.14 8.56
C GLY A 113 -0.63 1.53 7.26
N TRP A 114 -1.30 1.74 6.13
CA TRP A 114 -0.85 1.26 4.83
C TRP A 114 -0.42 2.43 3.95
N MET A 115 0.65 2.26 3.18
CA MET A 115 1.22 3.29 2.31
C MET A 115 0.21 3.90 1.32
N MET A 116 -0.84 3.16 0.94
CA MET A 116 -1.88 3.69 0.05
C MET A 116 -2.71 4.83 0.68
N TRP A 117 -2.71 4.99 2.00
CA TRP A 117 -3.19 6.21 2.65
C TRP A 117 -2.37 7.44 2.24
N ASN A 118 -1.04 7.33 2.33
CA ASN A 118 -0.12 8.40 1.93
C ASN A 118 -0.30 8.76 0.45
N PHE A 119 -0.47 7.73 -0.38
CA PHE A 119 -0.73 7.90 -1.81
C PHE A 119 -2.07 8.58 -2.09
N GLN A 120 -3.14 8.22 -1.36
CA GLN A 120 -4.44 8.90 -1.47
C GLN A 120 -4.35 10.38 -1.07
N VAL A 121 -3.66 10.70 0.03
CA VAL A 121 -3.41 12.10 0.45
C VAL A 121 -2.66 12.87 -0.63
N GLY A 122 -1.76 12.22 -1.35
CA GLY A 122 -1.07 12.80 -2.52
C GLY A 122 -2.01 13.32 -3.62
N GLY A 123 -3.26 12.83 -3.69
CA GLY A 123 -4.28 13.37 -4.60
C GLY A 123 -4.56 14.87 -4.42
N LEU A 124 -4.35 15.40 -3.22
CA LEU A 124 -4.47 16.83 -2.95
C LEU A 124 -3.43 17.65 -3.72
N LEU A 125 -2.23 17.11 -3.96
CA LEU A 125 -1.19 17.78 -4.76
C LEU A 125 -1.64 17.98 -6.21
N ALA A 126 -2.41 17.04 -6.76
CA ALA A 126 -2.97 17.12 -8.10
C ALA A 126 -4.27 17.95 -8.19
N GLY A 127 -4.74 18.50 -7.06
CA GLY A 127 -5.98 19.27 -6.99
C GLY A 127 -7.26 18.42 -6.94
N CYS A 128 -7.13 17.13 -6.66
CA CYS A 128 -8.27 16.23 -6.52
C CYS A 128 -9.04 16.48 -5.22
N THR A 129 -10.31 16.13 -5.21
CA THR A 129 -11.06 15.91 -3.98
C THR A 129 -10.81 14.47 -3.52
N ILE A 130 -10.10 14.27 -2.41
CA ILE A 130 -9.99 12.93 -1.82
C ILE A 130 -11.25 12.60 -1.02
N CYS A 131 -11.83 11.42 -1.26
CA CYS A 131 -12.99 10.91 -0.56
C CYS A 131 -12.52 9.92 0.52
N LEU A 132 -12.83 10.18 1.78
CA LEU A 132 -12.37 9.37 2.91
C LEU A 132 -13.50 8.49 3.42
N PHE A 133 -13.25 7.19 3.52
CA PHE A 133 -14.15 6.21 4.10
C PHE A 133 -13.61 5.77 5.47
N ASP A 134 -14.41 5.98 6.51
CA ASP A 134 -14.10 5.52 7.86
C ASP A 134 -15.07 4.40 8.25
N GLY A 135 -14.57 3.19 8.32
CA GLY A 135 -15.37 2.02 8.67
C GLY A 135 -14.83 0.70 8.10
N ASN A 136 -15.60 -0.35 8.37
CA ASN A 136 -15.30 -1.68 7.82
C ASN A 136 -15.98 -1.83 6.45
N PRO A 137 -15.23 -2.16 5.38
CA PRO A 137 -15.75 -2.27 4.01
C PRO A 137 -16.76 -3.41 3.83
N GLY A 138 -16.78 -4.38 4.76
CA GLY A 138 -17.74 -5.48 4.77
C GLY A 138 -18.97 -5.23 5.66
N THR A 139 -19.20 -4.01 6.18
CA THR A 139 -20.28 -3.73 7.09
C THR A 139 -21.20 -2.63 6.54
N PRO A 140 -22.53 -2.85 6.41
CA PRO A 140 -23.25 -4.08 6.77
C PRO A 140 -23.01 -5.26 5.82
N ASP A 141 -22.50 -5.01 4.64
CA ASP A 141 -22.18 -5.97 3.60
C ASP A 141 -21.07 -5.42 2.68
N LEU A 142 -20.54 -6.23 1.75
CA LEU A 142 -19.47 -5.86 0.83
C LEU A 142 -19.88 -4.79 -0.21
N ASN A 143 -21.16 -4.40 -0.30
CA ASN A 143 -21.58 -3.23 -1.09
C ASN A 143 -21.26 -1.89 -0.38
N ALA A 144 -20.79 -1.88 0.86
CA ALA A 144 -20.55 -0.64 1.61
C ALA A 144 -19.64 0.34 0.85
N LEU A 145 -18.52 -0.14 0.30
CA LEU A 145 -17.63 0.70 -0.51
C LEU A 145 -18.24 1.09 -1.86
N TRP A 146 -19.00 0.21 -2.50
CA TRP A 146 -19.64 0.53 -3.77
C TRP A 146 -20.72 1.60 -3.59
N ARG A 147 -21.51 1.55 -2.51
CA ARG A 147 -22.42 2.63 -2.13
C ARG A 147 -21.67 3.94 -1.89
N PHE A 148 -20.58 3.88 -1.14
CA PHE A 148 -19.75 5.07 -0.91
C PHE A 148 -19.20 5.66 -2.23
N VAL A 149 -18.72 4.83 -3.16
CA VAL A 149 -18.24 5.25 -4.47
C VAL A 149 -19.36 5.95 -5.27
N ALA A 150 -20.58 5.39 -5.26
CA ALA A 150 -21.74 5.96 -5.92
C ALA A 150 -22.17 7.30 -5.26
N ASP A 151 -22.36 7.30 -3.94
CA ASP A 151 -22.82 8.48 -3.17
C ASP A 151 -21.83 9.64 -3.27
N GLN A 152 -20.54 9.34 -3.23
CA GLN A 152 -19.49 10.34 -3.35
C GLN A 152 -19.15 10.68 -4.81
N ARG A 153 -19.78 10.02 -5.78
CA ARG A 153 -19.54 10.24 -7.22
C ARG A 153 -18.06 10.20 -7.57
N VAL A 154 -17.38 9.13 -7.12
CA VAL A 154 -15.95 8.94 -7.28
C VAL A 154 -15.59 8.72 -8.75
N ASP A 155 -14.57 9.41 -9.25
CA ASP A 155 -14.05 9.26 -10.62
C ASP A 155 -13.06 8.11 -10.74
N PHE A 156 -12.23 7.92 -9.70
CA PHE A 156 -11.25 6.83 -9.63
C PHE A 156 -11.29 6.17 -8.26
N PHE A 157 -11.54 4.86 -8.25
CA PHE A 157 -11.61 4.05 -7.04
C PHE A 157 -10.51 2.99 -7.01
N GLY A 158 -9.69 2.95 -5.96
CA GLY A 158 -8.67 1.93 -5.73
C GLY A 158 -8.95 1.09 -4.49
N ALA A 159 -8.60 -0.19 -4.56
CA ALA A 159 -8.63 -1.10 -3.43
C ALA A 159 -7.57 -2.21 -3.59
N GLY A 160 -7.38 -3.03 -2.55
CA GLY A 160 -6.61 -4.26 -2.67
C GLY A 160 -7.32 -5.28 -3.57
N ALA A 161 -6.57 -6.07 -4.34
CA ALA A 161 -7.14 -7.12 -5.21
C ALA A 161 -8.03 -8.11 -4.43
N ALA A 162 -7.68 -8.39 -3.17
CA ALA A 162 -8.48 -9.23 -2.27
C ALA A 162 -9.91 -8.70 -2.04
N PHE A 163 -10.12 -7.38 -2.05
CA PHE A 163 -11.47 -6.80 -1.92
C PHE A 163 -12.33 -7.18 -3.14
N TYR A 164 -11.80 -7.04 -4.35
CA TYR A 164 -12.53 -7.40 -5.57
C TYR A 164 -12.82 -8.89 -5.66
N ALA A 165 -11.83 -9.73 -5.30
CA ALA A 165 -12.02 -11.17 -5.22
C ALA A 165 -13.10 -11.56 -4.20
N SER A 166 -13.16 -10.89 -3.06
CA SER A 166 -14.20 -11.11 -2.04
C SER A 166 -15.58 -10.70 -2.54
N CYS A 167 -15.68 -9.58 -3.27
CA CYS A 167 -16.93 -9.14 -3.89
C CYS A 167 -17.43 -10.16 -4.92
N GLN A 168 -16.55 -10.63 -5.81
CA GLN A 168 -16.87 -11.64 -6.81
C GLN A 168 -17.33 -12.94 -6.15
N LYS A 169 -16.58 -13.46 -5.18
CA LYS A 169 -16.92 -14.70 -4.44
C LYS A 169 -18.27 -14.59 -3.72
N ALA A 170 -18.62 -13.40 -3.20
CA ALA A 170 -19.87 -13.16 -2.51
C ALA A 170 -21.05 -12.86 -3.46
N GLY A 171 -20.84 -12.86 -4.77
CA GLY A 171 -21.89 -12.56 -5.75
C GLY A 171 -22.40 -11.11 -5.64
N ILE A 172 -21.52 -10.17 -5.31
CA ILE A 172 -21.87 -8.76 -5.21
C ILE A 172 -22.14 -8.19 -6.61
N GLU A 173 -23.18 -7.38 -6.71
CA GLU A 173 -23.52 -6.62 -7.91
C GLU A 173 -23.30 -5.12 -7.66
N PRO A 174 -22.13 -4.56 -7.99
CA PRO A 174 -21.81 -3.18 -7.70
C PRO A 174 -22.79 -2.16 -8.27
N THR A 175 -23.37 -2.44 -9.44
CA THR A 175 -24.38 -1.58 -10.09
C THR A 175 -25.68 -1.46 -9.30
N GLN A 176 -25.96 -2.38 -8.37
CA GLN A 176 -27.10 -2.29 -7.46
C GLN A 176 -26.84 -1.38 -6.26
N ALA A 177 -25.59 -1.02 -6.01
CA ALA A 177 -25.21 -0.16 -4.88
C ALA A 177 -25.53 1.33 -5.13
N GLY A 178 -25.67 1.76 -6.40
CA GLY A 178 -25.97 3.13 -6.78
C GLY A 178 -25.48 3.49 -8.18
N ASP A 179 -25.48 4.79 -8.49
CA ASP A 179 -25.02 5.31 -9.79
C ASP A 179 -23.49 5.36 -9.85
N LEU A 180 -22.90 4.44 -10.62
CA LEU A 180 -21.47 4.35 -10.89
C LEU A 180 -21.06 5.00 -12.22
N SER A 181 -21.94 5.76 -12.87
CA SER A 181 -21.68 6.33 -14.21
C SER A 181 -20.47 7.27 -14.25
N ARG A 182 -20.11 7.86 -13.12
CA ARG A 182 -18.95 8.74 -12.99
C ARG A 182 -17.61 7.99 -12.82
N LEU A 183 -17.67 6.76 -12.37
CA LEU A 183 -16.47 5.94 -12.14
C LEU A 183 -15.83 5.58 -13.48
N ARG A 184 -14.68 6.19 -13.83
CA ARG A 184 -13.96 5.98 -15.09
C ARG A 184 -12.71 5.13 -14.95
N GLY A 185 -12.15 5.05 -13.74
CA GLY A 185 -10.94 4.28 -13.45
C GLY A 185 -11.04 3.50 -12.15
N LEU A 186 -10.39 2.34 -12.14
CA LEU A 186 -10.31 1.46 -11.00
C LEU A 186 -8.87 0.98 -10.79
N GLY A 187 -8.34 1.23 -9.60
CA GLY A 187 -6.99 0.80 -9.21
C GLY A 187 -6.99 -0.49 -8.39
N SER A 188 -5.95 -1.27 -8.53
CA SER A 188 -5.71 -2.46 -7.70
C SER A 188 -4.25 -2.57 -7.32
N THR A 189 -3.98 -2.99 -6.07
CA THR A 189 -2.61 -3.29 -5.59
C THR A 189 -2.65 -4.24 -4.40
N GLY A 190 -1.48 -4.55 -3.86
CA GLY A 190 -1.32 -5.42 -2.68
C GLY A 190 -1.14 -6.90 -3.03
N SER A 191 -1.77 -7.36 -4.08
CA SER A 191 -1.57 -8.66 -4.73
C SER A 191 -1.94 -8.55 -6.22
N PRO A 192 -1.53 -9.49 -7.08
CA PRO A 192 -1.94 -9.51 -8.48
C PRO A 192 -3.47 -9.55 -8.64
N LEU A 193 -3.98 -8.75 -9.57
CA LEU A 193 -5.39 -8.83 -9.97
C LEU A 193 -5.54 -9.92 -11.02
N SER A 194 -6.33 -10.96 -10.73
CA SER A 194 -6.50 -12.09 -11.64
C SER A 194 -7.27 -11.71 -12.91
N PRO A 195 -7.06 -12.43 -14.04
CA PRO A 195 -7.85 -12.23 -15.25
C PRO A 195 -9.36 -12.38 -15.01
N GLU A 196 -9.76 -13.30 -14.11
CA GLU A 196 -11.16 -13.53 -13.73
C GLU A 196 -11.75 -12.29 -13.00
N ASN A 197 -10.98 -11.66 -12.11
CA ASN A 197 -11.40 -10.42 -11.46
C ASN A 197 -11.49 -9.26 -12.46
N TYR A 198 -10.59 -9.17 -13.44
CA TYR A 198 -10.71 -8.21 -14.53
C TYR A 198 -12.02 -8.35 -15.27
N GLN A 199 -12.34 -9.58 -15.68
CA GLN A 199 -13.56 -9.87 -16.42
C GLN A 199 -14.80 -9.53 -15.58
N TRP A 200 -14.81 -9.94 -14.32
CA TRP A 200 -15.89 -9.64 -13.39
C TRP A 200 -16.12 -8.14 -13.24
N LEU A 201 -15.07 -7.34 -13.10
CA LEU A 201 -15.17 -5.89 -12.98
C LEU A 201 -15.79 -5.26 -14.26
N LEU A 202 -15.40 -5.73 -15.45
CA LEU A 202 -15.95 -5.24 -16.71
C LEU A 202 -17.43 -5.63 -16.90
N GLU A 203 -17.84 -6.80 -16.41
CA GLU A 203 -19.20 -7.30 -16.53
C GLU A 203 -20.15 -6.70 -15.49
N HIS A 204 -19.70 -6.53 -14.23
CA HIS A 204 -20.55 -6.18 -13.09
C HIS A 204 -20.44 -4.72 -12.63
N VAL A 205 -19.38 -4.00 -13.04
CA VAL A 205 -19.24 -2.57 -12.75
C VAL A 205 -19.54 -1.75 -13.99
N ARG A 206 -18.72 -1.89 -15.04
CA ARG A 206 -18.85 -1.12 -16.27
C ARG A 206 -17.96 -1.68 -17.39
N GLN A 207 -18.48 -1.86 -18.60
CA GLN A 207 -17.78 -2.47 -19.74
C GLN A 207 -16.62 -1.61 -20.28
N ASP A 208 -16.69 -0.29 -20.14
CA ASP A 208 -15.68 0.68 -20.57
C ASP A 208 -14.78 1.17 -19.41
N LEU A 209 -14.78 0.48 -18.28
CA LEU A 209 -13.99 0.83 -17.10
C LEU A 209 -12.48 0.63 -17.40
N TRP A 210 -11.68 1.67 -17.12
CA TRP A 210 -10.24 1.53 -17.14
C TRP A 210 -9.75 0.87 -15.85
N ILE A 211 -9.23 -0.33 -15.94
CA ILE A 211 -8.70 -1.09 -14.81
C ILE A 211 -7.18 -0.97 -14.83
N ASN A 212 -6.63 -0.41 -13.74
CA ASN A 212 -5.23 -0.05 -13.59
C ASN A 212 -4.63 -0.70 -12.34
N PRO A 213 -4.18 -1.96 -12.41
CA PRO A 213 -3.36 -2.53 -11.36
C PRO A 213 -1.99 -1.85 -11.34
N ILE A 214 -1.47 -1.65 -10.13
CA ILE A 214 -0.15 -1.07 -9.90
C ILE A 214 0.71 -1.98 -9.04
N SER A 215 2.01 -2.03 -9.34
CA SER A 215 3.02 -2.68 -8.52
C SER A 215 4.05 -1.67 -8.07
N GLY A 216 4.27 -1.61 -6.77
CA GLY A 216 5.21 -0.74 -6.10
C GLY A 216 5.39 -1.18 -4.66
N GLY A 217 5.89 -0.32 -3.80
CA GLY A 217 6.11 -0.68 -2.41
C GLY A 217 6.19 0.51 -1.48
N THR A 218 6.04 0.22 -0.19
CA THR A 218 6.35 1.16 0.89
C THR A 218 7.77 1.70 0.76
N ASP A 219 8.66 0.90 0.20
CA ASP A 219 10.07 1.19 0.00
C ASP A 219 10.33 2.39 -0.92
N LEU A 220 9.43 2.66 -1.87
CA LEU A 220 9.55 3.85 -2.73
C LEU A 220 8.32 4.78 -2.67
N VAL A 221 7.29 4.42 -1.91
CA VAL A 221 6.02 5.17 -1.77
C VAL A 221 5.39 5.58 -3.11
N SER A 222 5.65 4.82 -4.15
CA SER A 222 5.21 5.01 -5.53
C SER A 222 5.05 3.65 -6.21
N ALA A 223 4.90 3.65 -7.55
CA ALA A 223 4.81 2.43 -8.34
C ALA A 223 5.97 2.32 -9.35
N PHE A 224 6.46 1.11 -9.53
CA PHE A 224 7.38 0.73 -10.59
C PHE A 224 6.64 0.51 -11.92
N ILE A 225 5.48 -0.12 -11.81
CA ILE A 225 4.67 -0.58 -12.92
C ILE A 225 3.22 -0.20 -12.65
N GLY A 226 2.52 0.21 -13.69
CA GLY A 226 1.12 0.62 -13.61
C GLY A 226 0.49 0.72 -14.99
N GLY A 227 -0.41 1.68 -15.17
CA GLY A 227 -1.08 1.92 -16.43
C GLY A 227 -1.10 3.37 -16.85
N VAL A 228 -1.61 3.57 -18.04
CA VAL A 228 -1.96 4.88 -18.61
C VAL A 228 -3.20 4.69 -19.49
N PRO A 229 -4.12 5.66 -19.57
CA PRO A 229 -5.37 5.50 -20.32
C PRO A 229 -5.19 5.36 -21.83
N THR A 230 -4.01 5.67 -22.36
CA THR A 230 -3.68 5.62 -23.79
C THR A 230 -3.20 4.25 -24.30
N LEU A 231 -2.97 3.31 -23.40
CA LEU A 231 -2.56 1.95 -23.75
C LEU A 231 -3.71 0.95 -23.58
N PRO A 232 -3.76 -0.13 -24.37
CA PRO A 232 -4.77 -1.17 -24.21
C PRO A 232 -4.58 -1.90 -22.89
N MET A 233 -5.70 -2.25 -22.25
CA MET A 233 -5.72 -3.15 -21.09
C MET A 233 -5.71 -4.60 -21.56
N ILE A 234 -4.94 -5.43 -20.88
CA ILE A 234 -4.89 -6.88 -21.10
C ILE A 234 -5.12 -7.54 -19.74
N PRO A 235 -6.18 -8.35 -19.58
CA PRO A 235 -6.45 -9.03 -18.32
C PRO A 235 -5.23 -9.82 -17.81
N GLY A 236 -4.87 -9.58 -16.54
CA GLY A 236 -3.70 -10.19 -15.91
C GLY A 236 -2.36 -9.50 -16.18
N GLU A 237 -2.31 -8.44 -17.02
CA GLU A 237 -1.11 -7.62 -17.24
C GLU A 237 -1.30 -6.19 -16.69
N MET A 238 -0.25 -5.62 -16.14
CA MET A 238 -0.11 -4.17 -15.97
C MET A 238 0.41 -3.58 -17.27
N GLN A 239 -0.07 -2.38 -17.62
CA GLN A 239 0.10 -1.83 -18.99
C GLN A 239 1.54 -1.43 -19.32
N CYS A 240 2.27 -0.85 -18.36
CA CYS A 240 3.61 -0.32 -18.64
C CYS A 240 4.44 -0.06 -17.37
N ARG A 241 5.73 0.13 -17.55
CA ARG A 241 6.59 0.76 -16.55
C ARG A 241 6.14 2.19 -16.29
N CYS A 242 6.16 2.62 -15.04
CA CYS A 242 5.87 4.00 -14.70
C CYS A 242 6.93 4.95 -15.25
N LEU A 243 6.54 6.18 -15.56
CA LEU A 243 7.47 7.21 -16.04
C LEU A 243 8.65 7.39 -15.08
N GLY A 244 9.86 7.42 -15.63
CA GLY A 244 11.10 7.55 -14.85
C GLY A 244 11.56 6.28 -14.15
N ALA A 245 10.81 5.17 -14.22
CA ALA A 245 11.17 3.90 -13.60
C ALA A 245 11.84 2.98 -14.63
N LYS A 246 13.16 2.78 -14.51
CA LYS A 246 13.90 1.85 -15.35
C LYS A 246 13.85 0.44 -14.75
N ILE A 247 12.75 -0.25 -14.98
CA ILE A 247 12.47 -1.58 -14.44
C ILE A 247 12.83 -2.65 -15.44
N GLU A 248 13.54 -3.68 -14.96
CA GLU A 248 13.91 -4.88 -15.71
C GLU A 248 13.59 -6.13 -14.88
N ALA A 249 13.47 -7.28 -15.58
CA ALA A 249 13.49 -8.59 -14.96
C ALA A 249 14.90 -9.16 -15.14
N PHE A 250 15.60 -9.51 -14.04
CA PHE A 250 16.95 -10.06 -14.12
C PHE A 250 16.95 -11.56 -13.84
N ASP A 251 17.85 -12.28 -14.51
CA ASP A 251 18.24 -13.62 -14.11
C ASP A 251 19.22 -13.61 -12.92
N GLU A 252 19.60 -14.79 -12.44
CA GLU A 252 20.56 -14.93 -11.33
C GLU A 252 21.95 -14.37 -11.65
N ALA A 253 22.30 -14.25 -12.93
CA ALA A 253 23.56 -13.66 -13.38
C ALA A 253 23.49 -12.13 -13.57
N GLY A 254 22.32 -11.52 -13.28
CA GLY A 254 22.08 -10.08 -13.44
C GLY A 254 21.89 -9.66 -14.89
N GLN A 255 21.48 -10.58 -15.77
CA GLN A 255 21.19 -10.24 -17.16
C GLN A 255 19.67 -9.97 -17.35
N PRO A 256 19.32 -8.95 -18.15
CA PRO A 256 17.91 -8.63 -18.38
C PRO A 256 17.22 -9.72 -19.21
N LEU A 257 16.03 -10.10 -18.75
CA LEU A 257 15.16 -11.07 -19.40
C LEU A 257 14.00 -10.36 -20.14
N THR A 258 13.61 -10.91 -21.26
CA THR A 258 12.39 -10.53 -21.99
C THR A 258 11.51 -11.76 -22.13
N ASP A 259 10.21 -11.60 -21.81
CA ASP A 259 9.19 -12.65 -21.85
C ASP A 259 9.52 -13.89 -21.00
N ALA A 260 10.35 -13.72 -20.00
CA ALA A 260 10.70 -14.73 -19.00
C ALA A 260 10.60 -14.12 -17.59
N VAL A 261 10.37 -14.98 -16.60
CA VAL A 261 10.26 -14.58 -15.20
C VAL A 261 11.67 -14.38 -14.63
N GLY A 262 11.89 -13.23 -14.01
CA GLY A 262 13.11 -12.88 -13.30
C GLY A 262 12.85 -12.01 -12.08
N GLU A 263 13.89 -11.65 -11.37
CA GLU A 263 13.84 -10.73 -10.24
C GLU A 263 13.53 -9.31 -10.70
N LEU A 264 12.56 -8.65 -10.07
CA LEU A 264 12.27 -7.24 -10.33
C LEU A 264 13.42 -6.37 -9.82
N VAL A 265 14.06 -5.66 -10.75
CA VAL A 265 15.11 -4.70 -10.42
C VAL A 265 14.80 -3.31 -10.97
N CYS A 266 15.25 -2.28 -10.25
CA CYS A 266 15.23 -0.90 -10.72
C CYS A 266 16.67 -0.46 -11.04
N CYS A 267 16.94 -0.28 -12.34
CA CYS A 267 18.28 -0.01 -12.86
C CYS A 267 18.67 1.47 -12.91
N ALA A 268 17.85 2.36 -12.36
CA ALA A 268 18.15 3.79 -12.24
C ALA A 268 17.47 4.36 -10.98
N PRO A 269 18.05 5.38 -10.35
CA PRO A 269 17.44 6.02 -9.19
C PRO A 269 16.07 6.63 -9.53
N MET A 270 15.13 6.53 -8.59
CA MET A 270 13.84 7.23 -8.63
C MET A 270 13.81 8.31 -7.55
N PRO A 271 13.09 9.43 -7.78
CA PRO A 271 13.08 10.56 -6.84
C PRO A 271 12.65 10.22 -5.41
N SER A 272 11.73 9.25 -5.26
CA SER A 272 11.18 8.85 -3.97
C SER A 272 11.89 7.65 -3.33
N MET A 273 13.00 7.19 -3.89
CA MET A 273 13.82 6.19 -3.18
C MET A 273 14.21 6.71 -1.80
N PRO A 274 14.34 5.84 -0.78
CA PRO A 274 14.62 6.25 0.59
C PRO A 274 15.87 7.10 0.70
N LEU A 275 15.83 8.09 1.59
CA LEU A 275 17.04 8.80 1.99
C LEU A 275 17.97 7.90 2.80
N TYR A 276 17.39 7.17 3.74
CA TYR A 276 18.07 6.22 4.65
C TYR A 276 17.02 5.44 5.46
N PHE A 277 17.44 4.44 6.21
CA PHE A 277 16.62 3.86 7.29
C PHE A 277 16.92 4.53 8.61
N TRP A 278 15.89 4.83 9.39
CA TRP A 278 16.07 5.42 10.72
C TRP A 278 16.93 4.51 11.61
N ASN A 279 17.92 5.10 12.28
CA ASN A 279 18.90 4.38 13.10
C ASN A 279 19.72 3.29 12.35
N ASP A 280 19.93 3.45 11.04
CA ASP A 280 20.77 2.56 10.26
C ASP A 280 22.19 3.15 10.15
N LYS A 281 23.09 2.66 10.97
CA LYS A 281 24.47 3.13 10.98
C LYS A 281 25.16 2.77 9.67
N ASP A 282 25.78 3.75 9.04
CA ASP A 282 26.52 3.62 7.78
C ASP A 282 25.68 3.05 6.61
N ASN A 283 24.34 3.11 6.70
CA ASN A 283 23.39 2.56 5.73
C ASN A 283 23.54 1.06 5.47
N LEU A 284 24.04 0.29 6.44
CA LEU A 284 24.33 -1.14 6.24
C LEU A 284 23.06 -1.94 5.93
N ARG A 285 21.98 -1.72 6.69
CA ARG A 285 20.70 -2.41 6.45
C ARG A 285 20.04 -1.97 5.14
N TYR A 286 20.20 -0.69 4.77
CA TYR A 286 19.71 -0.15 3.51
C TYR A 286 20.41 -0.82 2.31
N ILE A 287 21.74 -0.90 2.35
CA ILE A 287 22.54 -1.54 1.30
C ILE A 287 22.21 -3.04 1.20
N ASP A 288 22.18 -3.74 2.32
CA ASP A 288 21.83 -5.15 2.40
C ASP A 288 20.42 -5.44 1.86
N SER A 289 19.45 -4.57 2.16
CA SER A 289 18.07 -4.76 1.72
C SER A 289 17.86 -4.68 0.21
N TYR A 290 18.67 -3.87 -0.49
CA TYR A 290 18.36 -3.55 -1.89
C TYR A 290 19.50 -3.75 -2.88
N PHE A 291 20.76 -3.82 -2.43
CA PHE A 291 21.94 -3.78 -3.29
C PHE A 291 22.93 -4.93 -3.06
N ASP A 292 22.62 -5.83 -2.14
CA ASP A 292 23.48 -6.98 -1.83
C ASP A 292 23.58 -7.97 -3.01
N THR A 293 22.43 -8.30 -3.61
CA THR A 293 22.36 -9.29 -4.70
C THR A 293 22.96 -8.77 -6.02
N TYR A 294 22.63 -7.51 -6.36
CA TYR A 294 23.13 -6.86 -7.59
C TYR A 294 23.77 -5.52 -7.21
N PRO A 295 25.08 -5.43 -7.04
CA PRO A 295 25.75 -4.21 -6.59
C PRO A 295 25.40 -2.99 -7.45
N GLY A 296 24.84 -1.95 -6.81
CA GLY A 296 24.41 -0.72 -7.50
C GLY A 296 23.10 -0.79 -8.25
N ILE A 297 22.42 -1.94 -8.24
CA ILE A 297 21.09 -2.14 -8.84
C ILE A 297 20.09 -2.48 -7.72
N TRP A 298 18.99 -1.75 -7.66
CA TRP A 298 17.94 -1.98 -6.67
C TRP A 298 17.20 -3.28 -6.97
N ARG A 299 17.26 -4.24 -6.07
CA ARG A 299 16.44 -5.44 -6.04
C ARG A 299 15.19 -5.19 -5.20
N HIS A 300 14.00 -5.49 -5.75
CA HIS A 300 12.76 -5.23 -5.03
C HIS A 300 12.21 -6.43 -4.25
N GLY A 301 12.51 -7.63 -4.70
CA GLY A 301 12.01 -8.85 -4.08
C GLY A 301 10.65 -9.31 -4.62
N ASP A 302 10.38 -9.08 -5.89
CA ASP A 302 9.21 -9.57 -6.62
C ASP A 302 9.63 -10.35 -7.87
N TRP A 303 8.89 -11.41 -8.23
CA TRP A 303 9.03 -12.09 -9.50
C TRP A 303 8.26 -11.34 -10.59
N LEU A 304 8.97 -10.94 -11.64
CA LEU A 304 8.48 -10.12 -12.73
C LEU A 304 8.71 -10.78 -14.08
N ARG A 305 7.71 -10.71 -14.97
CA ARG A 305 7.89 -10.92 -16.40
C ARG A 305 7.49 -9.65 -17.15
N ILE A 306 8.38 -9.16 -18.02
CA ILE A 306 8.08 -8.08 -18.95
C ILE A 306 7.72 -8.69 -20.28
N THR A 307 6.52 -8.38 -20.78
CA THR A 307 6.01 -8.93 -22.03
C THR A 307 6.63 -8.21 -23.25
N PRO A 308 6.64 -8.85 -24.45
CA PRO A 308 7.14 -8.19 -25.67
C PRO A 308 6.44 -6.88 -26.03
N ARG A 309 5.24 -6.66 -25.51
CA ARG A 309 4.47 -5.42 -25.67
C ARG A 309 4.89 -4.30 -24.71
N GLY A 310 5.76 -4.61 -23.74
CA GLY A 310 6.16 -3.67 -22.68
C GLY A 310 5.26 -3.67 -21.46
N GLY A 311 4.21 -4.48 -21.45
CA GLY A 311 3.41 -4.78 -20.25
C GLY A 311 4.17 -5.67 -19.27
N ALA A 312 3.62 -5.87 -18.08
CA ALA A 312 4.28 -6.61 -17.03
C ALA A 312 3.31 -7.49 -16.22
N VAL A 313 3.82 -8.62 -15.76
CA VAL A 313 3.11 -9.55 -14.88
C VAL A 313 3.95 -9.77 -13.63
N ILE A 314 3.36 -9.54 -12.45
CA ILE A 314 3.96 -9.89 -11.16
C ILE A 314 3.41 -11.26 -10.72
N TYR A 315 4.33 -12.15 -10.33
CA TYR A 315 4.00 -13.51 -9.89
C TYR A 315 4.01 -13.68 -8.36
N GLY A 316 4.39 -12.63 -7.63
CA GLY A 316 4.46 -12.64 -6.17
C GLY A 316 5.84 -12.24 -5.65
N ARG A 317 6.05 -12.43 -4.34
CA ARG A 317 7.32 -12.09 -3.68
C ARG A 317 8.40 -13.13 -4.00
N SER A 318 9.62 -12.64 -4.28
CA SER A 318 10.82 -13.45 -4.41
C SER A 318 11.60 -13.58 -3.08
N ASP A 319 11.33 -12.70 -2.12
CA ASP A 319 12.00 -12.64 -0.81
C ASP A 319 11.22 -13.31 0.33
N ALA A 320 10.29 -14.22 0.01
CA ALA A 320 9.48 -14.97 0.97
C ALA A 320 8.55 -14.14 1.86
N THR A 321 8.15 -12.94 1.45
CA THR A 321 7.12 -12.18 2.16
C THR A 321 5.74 -12.76 1.84
N ILE A 322 5.00 -13.16 2.88
CA ILE A 322 3.62 -13.64 2.76
C ILE A 322 2.69 -12.44 2.60
N ASN A 323 1.83 -12.49 1.59
CA ASN A 323 0.79 -11.50 1.38
C ASN A 323 -0.58 -12.17 1.40
N ARG A 324 -1.27 -12.09 2.54
CA ARG A 324 -2.55 -12.76 2.74
C ARG A 324 -3.67 -11.77 3.01
N HIS A 325 -4.70 -11.81 2.17
CA HIS A 325 -5.86 -10.90 2.28
C HIS A 325 -5.48 -9.40 2.33
N GLY A 326 -4.42 -9.00 1.63
CA GLY A 326 -3.92 -7.63 1.63
C GLY A 326 -3.06 -7.27 2.86
N ILE A 327 -2.83 -8.21 3.77
CA ILE A 327 -1.90 -8.05 4.89
C ILE A 327 -0.55 -8.60 4.45
N ARG A 328 0.42 -7.71 4.32
CA ARG A 328 1.82 -8.09 4.11
C ARG A 328 2.41 -8.53 5.45
N MET A 329 2.88 -9.76 5.50
CA MET A 329 3.50 -10.33 6.68
C MET A 329 4.83 -10.96 6.27
N GLY A 330 5.92 -10.48 6.84
CA GLY A 330 7.21 -11.14 6.70
C GLY A 330 7.15 -12.52 7.35
N THR A 331 7.67 -13.54 6.67
CA THR A 331 7.79 -14.88 7.27
C THR A 331 8.54 -14.84 8.59
N SER A 332 9.51 -13.93 8.72
CA SER A 332 10.29 -13.70 9.93
C SER A 332 9.49 -13.21 11.14
N GLU A 333 8.36 -12.53 10.94
CA GLU A 333 7.46 -12.14 12.04
C GLU A 333 6.74 -13.38 12.62
N LEU A 334 6.34 -14.28 11.72
CA LEU A 334 5.76 -15.56 12.11
C LEU A 334 6.78 -16.45 12.80
N TYR A 335 7.99 -16.56 12.25
CA TYR A 335 9.08 -17.34 12.83
C TYR A 335 9.41 -16.84 14.23
N ARG A 336 9.55 -15.53 14.43
CA ARG A 336 9.79 -14.97 15.76
C ARG A 336 8.69 -15.33 16.76
N ALA A 337 7.42 -15.14 16.38
CA ALA A 337 6.29 -15.44 17.25
C ALA A 337 6.23 -16.92 17.65
N VAL A 338 6.68 -17.81 16.76
CA VAL A 338 6.67 -19.28 17.00
C VAL A 338 7.94 -19.73 17.72
N GLU A 339 9.10 -19.21 17.35
CA GLU A 339 10.41 -19.61 17.88
C GLU A 339 10.72 -18.99 19.25
N ASP A 340 9.96 -17.96 19.67
CA ASP A 340 9.96 -17.47 21.06
C ASP A 340 9.40 -18.52 22.07
N LEU A 341 8.73 -19.58 21.56
CA LEU A 341 8.29 -20.69 22.40
C LEU A 341 9.48 -21.59 22.73
N PRO A 342 9.74 -21.88 24.02
CA PRO A 342 10.92 -22.67 24.44
C PRO A 342 11.00 -24.07 23.86
N GLU A 343 9.88 -24.64 23.45
CA GLU A 343 9.74 -25.97 22.87
C GLU A 343 10.07 -26.02 21.39
N VAL A 344 10.14 -24.87 20.73
CA VAL A 344 10.38 -24.77 19.29
C VAL A 344 11.88 -24.60 19.02
N LEU A 345 12.41 -25.42 18.13
CA LEU A 345 13.80 -25.34 17.66
C LEU A 345 13.90 -24.55 16.34
N ASP A 346 12.94 -24.74 15.43
CA ASP A 346 12.92 -24.14 14.10
C ASP A 346 11.50 -24.15 13.56
N SER A 347 11.20 -23.23 12.64
CA SER A 347 9.88 -23.17 12.01
C SER A 347 9.96 -22.77 10.54
N MET A 348 9.00 -23.24 9.74
CA MET A 348 8.84 -22.88 8.33
C MET A 348 7.38 -22.71 8.00
N VAL A 349 7.04 -21.56 7.42
CA VAL A 349 5.71 -21.28 6.89
C VAL A 349 5.76 -21.21 5.37
N VAL A 350 4.75 -21.80 4.73
CA VAL A 350 4.58 -21.73 3.28
C VAL A 350 3.18 -21.17 2.99
N ASP A 351 3.08 -20.12 2.18
CA ASP A 351 1.78 -19.65 1.71
C ASP A 351 1.49 -20.31 0.35
N LEU A 352 0.48 -21.14 0.33
CA LEU A 352 0.02 -21.84 -0.87
C LEU A 352 -1.24 -21.16 -1.38
N GLU A 353 -1.05 -20.09 -2.17
CA GLU A 353 -2.15 -19.50 -2.94
C GLU A 353 -2.49 -20.42 -4.13
N TYR A 354 -3.58 -21.17 -4.00
CA TYR A 354 -4.12 -21.92 -5.13
C TYR A 354 -5.13 -21.05 -5.88
N LEU A 355 -4.90 -20.81 -7.16
CA LEU A 355 -5.84 -20.18 -8.07
C LEU A 355 -7.24 -20.82 -7.92
N GLY A 356 -8.21 -20.05 -7.40
CA GLY A 356 -9.60 -20.47 -7.26
C GLY A 356 -9.94 -21.34 -6.04
N LYS A 357 -9.03 -21.53 -5.06
CA LYS A 357 -9.30 -22.24 -3.80
C LYS A 357 -8.93 -21.38 -2.60
N GLU A 358 -9.45 -21.74 -1.42
CA GLU A 358 -9.04 -21.08 -0.17
C GLU A 358 -7.52 -21.21 0.03
N SER A 359 -6.88 -20.07 0.33
CA SER A 359 -5.46 -20.03 0.67
C SER A 359 -5.16 -20.94 1.85
N TYR A 360 -4.20 -21.82 1.72
CA TYR A 360 -3.73 -22.72 2.76
C TYR A 360 -2.31 -22.36 3.14
N MET A 361 -2.09 -22.05 4.41
CA MET A 361 -0.80 -21.63 4.95
C MET A 361 -0.34 -22.61 6.03
N PRO A 362 0.32 -23.74 5.66
CA PRO A 362 0.87 -24.66 6.65
C PRO A 362 2.09 -24.03 7.35
N LEU A 363 2.13 -24.17 8.66
CA LEU A 363 3.28 -23.91 9.50
C LEU A 363 3.88 -25.25 9.92
N PHE A 364 5.14 -25.48 9.55
CA PHE A 364 5.92 -26.62 9.99
C PHE A 364 6.79 -26.20 11.17
N VAL A 365 6.85 -27.00 12.20
CA VAL A 365 7.57 -26.72 13.44
C VAL A 365 8.47 -27.88 13.79
N VAL A 366 9.72 -27.61 14.10
CA VAL A 366 10.66 -28.58 14.66
C VAL A 366 10.67 -28.37 16.17
N LEU A 367 10.30 -29.40 16.92
CA LEU A 367 10.34 -29.34 18.39
C LEU A 367 11.70 -29.83 18.91
N ARG A 368 12.08 -29.33 20.10
CA ARG A 368 13.30 -29.74 20.82
C ARG A 368 13.16 -31.13 21.37
#